data_08698376b996fd91a24d29377177501c
#
_entry.id   08698376b996fd91a24d29377177501c
#
_cell.length_a   1.000
_cell.length_b   1.000
_cell.length_c   1.000
_cell.angle_alpha   90.00
_cell.angle_beta   90.00
_cell.angle_gamma   90.00
#
_symmetry.space_group_name_H-M   'P 1'
#
loop_
_entity.id
_entity.type
_entity.pdbx_description
1 polymer ?
#
loop_
_entity_poly.entity_id
_entity_poly.type
_entity_poly.pdbx_seq_one_letter_code
_entity_poly.pdbx_strand_id
1 'polypeptide(L)'
;MVDGDFDFVVQVSNSDDDLDKLLLLVNFVMATARRSLNDLKNIHKRVEEDLAAARRLQEKLSPQMLPTSRHLCASAKCVPARAVGGDFFDFFRYERSGLYSGLIADVSGKGAPAALYAALASGIVGSMVDNELNPQQMLTALNRSLFRRAPDEHFMTLAYFTWDDENLVLEVSNAGLPEPLLYRNGEVQRLRAHGVPLGLFAEAEYESLRIQCERGDTLLFYTDGVVETVDATDKDFGTQRLSNVLLSANGYDSARIVEMVFERVNEHCQCAMNTDDQTVIAMKVV
;
A
#
# COMPACT_ATOMS: atom_id res chain seq x y z
N MET A 1 18.11 -17.26 -31.79
CA MET A 1 18.14 -15.89 -31.33
C MET A 1 19.56 -15.58 -30.97
N VAL A 2 20.15 -14.62 -31.61
CA VAL A 2 21.56 -14.23 -31.38
C VAL A 2 21.55 -13.48 -30.04
N ASP A 3 22.12 -14.06 -29.01
CA ASP A 3 22.49 -13.32 -27.80
C ASP A 3 23.35 -12.16 -28.27
N GLY A 4 22.92 -10.92 -27.93
CA GLY A 4 23.55 -9.72 -28.46
C GLY A 4 24.96 -9.53 -27.91
N ASP A 5 25.88 -10.31 -28.40
CA ASP A 5 27.32 -10.12 -28.19
C ASP A 5 27.79 -8.95 -29.04
N PHE A 6 27.79 -7.77 -28.47
CA PHE A 6 28.30 -6.55 -29.08
C PHE A 6 29.85 -6.43 -28.92
N ASP A 7 30.54 -7.47 -28.43
CA ASP A 7 32.01 -7.46 -28.23
C ASP A 7 32.79 -7.86 -29.47
N PHE A 8 32.10 -8.20 -30.55
CA PHE A 8 32.72 -8.51 -31.83
C PHE A 8 33.18 -7.23 -32.54
N VAL A 9 34.46 -7.19 -32.90
CA VAL A 9 35.04 -6.13 -33.75
C VAL A 9 35.48 -6.78 -35.07
N VAL A 10 34.91 -6.28 -36.16
CA VAL A 10 35.30 -6.75 -37.49
C VAL A 10 36.71 -6.20 -37.84
N GLN A 11 37.64 -7.07 -38.14
CA GLN A 11 38.98 -6.65 -38.62
C GLN A 11 38.87 -6.04 -40.03
N VAL A 12 39.41 -4.84 -40.15
CA VAL A 12 39.42 -4.08 -41.41
C VAL A 12 40.86 -4.18 -41.98
N SER A 13 41.01 -4.59 -43.23
CA SER A 13 42.28 -4.55 -43.92
C SER A 13 42.54 -3.10 -44.39
N ASN A 14 43.81 -2.74 -44.63
CA ASN A 14 44.19 -1.39 -45.00
C ASN A 14 43.94 -1.11 -46.52
N SER A 15 42.92 -1.69 -47.11
CA SER A 15 42.55 -1.48 -48.51
C SER A 15 41.52 -0.34 -48.62
N ASP A 16 41.59 0.44 -49.66
CA ASP A 16 40.66 1.56 -49.95
C ASP A 16 39.36 1.05 -50.62
N ASP A 17 38.96 -0.18 -50.30
CA ASP A 17 37.82 -0.87 -50.87
C ASP A 17 36.53 -0.45 -50.15
N ASP A 18 35.39 -0.39 -50.86
CA ASP A 18 34.07 -0.04 -50.32
C ASP A 18 33.61 -1.02 -49.23
N LEU A 19 34.12 -2.26 -49.26
CA LEU A 19 33.89 -3.24 -48.20
C LEU A 19 34.50 -2.80 -46.87
N ASP A 20 35.75 -2.30 -46.90
CA ASP A 20 36.43 -1.82 -45.67
C ASP A 20 35.74 -0.58 -45.07
N LYS A 21 35.23 0.30 -45.92
CA LYS A 21 34.40 1.45 -45.48
C LYS A 21 33.10 0.98 -44.77
N LEU A 22 32.45 -0.05 -45.32
CA LEU A 22 31.26 -0.66 -44.71
C LEU A 22 31.58 -1.29 -43.35
N LEU A 23 32.69 -2.03 -43.26
CA LEU A 23 33.16 -2.65 -42.02
C LEU A 23 33.50 -1.61 -40.94
N LEU A 24 34.11 -0.49 -41.30
CA LEU A 24 34.37 0.64 -40.41
C LEU A 24 33.04 1.23 -39.89
N LEU A 25 32.03 1.41 -40.75
CA LEU A 25 30.72 1.89 -40.35
C LEU A 25 30.03 0.92 -39.38
N VAL A 26 30.09 -0.38 -39.64
CA VAL A 26 29.56 -1.42 -38.75
C VAL A 26 30.22 -1.33 -37.36
N ASN A 27 31.57 -1.27 -37.34
CA ASN A 27 32.31 -1.15 -36.06
C ASN A 27 31.95 0.13 -35.30
N PHE A 28 31.76 1.26 -35.99
CA PHE A 28 31.34 2.50 -35.40
C PHE A 28 29.91 2.41 -34.79
N VAL A 29 28.97 1.81 -35.54
CA VAL A 29 27.61 1.59 -35.06
C VAL A 29 27.60 0.67 -33.83
N MET A 30 28.36 -0.43 -33.87
CA MET A 30 28.49 -1.37 -32.75
C MET A 30 29.11 -0.69 -31.51
N ALA A 31 30.18 0.09 -31.68
CA ALA A 31 30.79 0.83 -30.57
C ALA A 31 29.81 1.87 -29.95
N THR A 32 29.03 2.53 -30.81
CA THR A 32 28.02 3.50 -30.35
C THR A 32 26.88 2.78 -29.60
N ALA A 33 26.37 1.67 -30.15
CA ALA A 33 25.33 0.87 -29.50
C ALA A 33 25.80 0.33 -28.13
N ARG A 34 27.03 -0.19 -28.05
CA ARG A 34 27.64 -0.63 -26.79
C ARG A 34 27.70 0.51 -25.75
N ARG A 35 28.16 1.69 -26.18
CA ARG A 35 28.23 2.86 -25.27
C ARG A 35 26.85 3.19 -24.75
N SER A 36 25.83 3.30 -25.61
CA SER A 36 24.46 3.58 -25.23
C SER A 36 23.88 2.53 -24.29
N LEU A 37 24.14 1.24 -24.53
CA LEU A 37 23.71 0.16 -23.64
C LEU A 37 24.37 0.25 -22.25
N ASN A 38 25.64 0.58 -22.18
CA ASN A 38 26.33 0.77 -20.89
C ASN A 38 25.80 1.99 -20.14
N ASP A 39 25.54 3.09 -20.84
CA ASP A 39 24.95 4.30 -20.25
C ASP A 39 23.55 3.99 -19.70
N LEU A 40 22.71 3.27 -20.46
CA LEU A 40 21.40 2.81 -20.01
C LEU A 40 21.48 1.91 -18.77
N LYS A 41 22.42 0.94 -18.76
CA LYS A 41 22.65 0.08 -17.58
C LYS A 41 23.05 0.89 -16.35
N ASN A 42 23.92 1.88 -16.52
CA ASN A 42 24.38 2.73 -15.42
C ASN A 42 23.25 3.62 -14.87
N ILE A 43 22.41 4.18 -15.75
CA ILE A 43 21.24 4.96 -15.36
C ILE A 43 20.24 4.06 -14.62
N HIS A 44 19.94 2.89 -15.19
CA HIS A 44 19.02 1.92 -14.57
C HIS A 44 19.47 1.55 -13.15
N LYS A 45 20.76 1.21 -12.99
CA LYS A 45 21.32 0.89 -11.68
C LYS A 45 21.19 2.02 -10.67
N ARG A 46 21.45 3.27 -11.08
CA ARG A 46 21.27 4.44 -10.18
C ARG A 46 19.82 4.61 -9.75
N VAL A 47 18.87 4.50 -10.70
CA VAL A 47 17.45 4.59 -10.39
C VAL A 47 17.02 3.49 -9.41
N GLU A 48 17.49 2.26 -9.58
CA GLU A 48 17.23 1.17 -8.64
C GLU A 48 17.80 1.45 -7.25
N GLU A 49 19.02 1.98 -7.16
CA GLU A 49 19.66 2.36 -5.89
C GLU A 49 18.87 3.48 -5.17
N ASP A 50 18.41 4.49 -5.89
CA ASP A 50 17.60 5.59 -5.36
C ASP A 50 16.24 5.10 -4.87
N LEU A 51 15.56 4.26 -5.64
CA LEU A 51 14.29 3.64 -5.25
C LEU A 51 14.44 2.70 -4.04
N ALA A 52 15.52 1.94 -3.97
CA ALA A 52 15.82 1.10 -2.81
C ALA A 52 16.09 1.95 -1.55
N ALA A 53 16.69 3.14 -1.70
CA ALA A 53 16.88 4.07 -0.59
C ALA A 53 15.53 4.67 -0.13
N ALA A 54 14.66 5.06 -1.07
CA ALA A 54 13.32 5.55 -0.77
C ALA A 54 12.47 4.48 -0.06
N ARG A 55 12.54 3.22 -0.51
CA ARG A 55 11.87 2.09 0.15
C ARG A 55 12.30 1.92 1.60
N ARG A 56 13.62 1.92 1.85
CA ARG A 56 14.14 1.83 3.24
C ARG A 56 13.67 2.97 4.13
N LEU A 57 13.47 4.17 3.57
CA LEU A 57 12.90 5.30 4.30
C LEU A 57 11.42 5.08 4.60
N GLN A 58 10.64 4.63 3.61
CA GLN A 58 9.20 4.32 3.77
C GLN A 58 8.99 3.23 4.83
N GLU A 59 9.80 2.15 4.82
CA GLU A 59 9.75 1.08 5.83
C GLU A 59 10.04 1.60 7.26
N LYS A 60 10.87 2.63 7.39
CA LYS A 60 11.15 3.27 8.70
C LYS A 60 10.05 4.22 9.17
N LEU A 61 9.26 4.77 8.23
CA LEU A 61 8.10 5.59 8.56
C LEU A 61 6.90 4.75 8.99
N SER A 62 6.87 3.48 8.59
CA SER A 62 5.84 2.54 9.06
C SER A 62 6.02 2.21 10.54
N PRO A 63 4.93 1.97 11.30
CA PRO A 63 5.00 1.70 12.72
C PRO A 63 5.82 0.45 13.00
N GLN A 64 6.83 0.58 13.85
CA GLN A 64 7.71 -0.53 14.24
C GLN A 64 7.06 -1.47 15.26
N MET A 65 6.04 -0.98 15.96
CA MET A 65 5.28 -1.74 16.96
C MET A 65 3.79 -1.48 16.75
N LEU A 66 3.05 -2.56 16.62
CA LEU A 66 1.60 -2.50 16.55
C LEU A 66 1.02 -2.50 17.98
N PRO A 67 -0.13 -1.85 18.22
CA PRO A 67 -0.69 -1.79 19.54
C PRO A 67 -1.05 -3.18 20.04
N THR A 68 -0.44 -3.54 21.16
CA THR A 68 -0.87 -4.66 21.98
C THR A 68 -1.41 -4.08 23.27
N SER A 69 -2.70 -4.12 23.44
CA SER A 69 -3.37 -3.70 24.66
C SER A 69 -3.83 -4.93 25.45
N ARG A 70 -4.54 -4.69 26.54
CA ARG A 70 -5.08 -5.78 27.36
C ARG A 70 -6.11 -6.63 26.62
N HIS A 71 -6.89 -5.98 25.72
CA HIS A 71 -8.01 -6.63 25.04
C HIS A 71 -7.92 -6.58 23.51
N LEU A 72 -6.83 -6.02 22.96
CA LEU A 72 -6.64 -5.95 21.52
C LEU A 72 -5.27 -6.45 21.11
N CYS A 73 -5.25 -7.31 20.11
CA CYS A 73 -4.05 -7.72 19.40
C CYS A 73 -4.18 -7.34 17.93
N ALA A 74 -3.26 -6.53 17.42
CA ALA A 74 -3.25 -6.07 16.04
C ALA A 74 -2.05 -6.63 15.28
N SER A 75 -2.23 -6.88 13.99
CA SER A 75 -1.16 -7.25 13.05
C SER A 75 -1.47 -6.58 11.71
N ALA A 76 -0.42 -6.15 11.02
CA ALA A 76 -0.56 -5.50 9.72
C ALA A 76 0.57 -5.93 8.77
N LYS A 77 0.28 -5.89 7.48
CA LYS A 77 1.25 -6.11 6.41
C LYS A 77 0.89 -5.28 5.21
N CYS A 78 1.89 -4.60 4.66
CA CYS A 78 1.81 -3.87 3.40
C CYS A 78 2.80 -4.48 2.42
N VAL A 79 2.34 -4.78 1.22
CA VAL A 79 3.13 -5.34 0.11
C VAL A 79 2.99 -4.42 -1.08
N PRO A 80 3.98 -3.57 -1.36
CA PRO A 80 3.92 -2.67 -2.49
C PRO A 80 4.06 -3.41 -3.82
N ALA A 81 3.33 -2.98 -4.85
CA ALA A 81 3.41 -3.51 -6.21
C ALA A 81 4.71 -3.12 -6.92
N ARG A 82 5.31 -2.02 -6.52
CA ARG A 82 6.58 -1.49 -7.06
C ARG A 82 7.63 -1.35 -5.96
N ALA A 83 8.74 -0.71 -6.28
CA ALA A 83 9.81 -0.47 -5.30
C ALA A 83 9.33 0.36 -4.10
N VAL A 84 8.42 1.30 -4.31
CA VAL A 84 7.72 2.08 -3.29
C VAL A 84 6.23 2.13 -3.63
N GLY A 85 5.37 2.21 -2.61
CA GLY A 85 3.92 2.19 -2.74
C GLY A 85 3.23 3.44 -2.23
N GLY A 86 1.96 3.61 -2.64
CA GLY A 86 1.04 4.62 -2.12
C GLY A 86 0.33 4.18 -0.84
N ASP A 87 0.23 2.87 -0.64
CA ASP A 87 -0.37 2.30 0.56
C ASP A 87 0.47 2.57 1.80
N PHE A 88 -0.18 2.88 2.89
CA PHE A 88 0.45 2.93 4.21
C PHE A 88 -0.56 2.68 5.33
N PHE A 89 -0.06 2.35 6.49
CA PHE A 89 -0.82 2.25 7.73
C PHE A 89 0.00 2.83 8.88
N ASP A 90 -0.69 3.29 9.90
CA ASP A 90 -0.04 3.79 11.11
C ASP A 90 -0.91 3.54 12.35
N PHE A 91 -0.26 3.57 13.52
CA PHE A 91 -0.92 3.41 14.81
C PHE A 91 -0.36 4.41 15.81
N PHE A 92 -1.23 4.94 16.63
CA PHE A 92 -0.89 5.91 17.65
C PHE A 92 -1.58 5.57 18.98
N ARG A 93 -1.08 6.14 20.03
CA ARG A 93 -1.73 6.15 21.33
C ARG A 93 -2.00 7.57 21.74
N TYR A 94 -3.23 7.88 22.08
CA TYR A 94 -3.63 9.17 22.65
C TYR A 94 -3.18 9.25 24.10
N GLU A 95 -2.38 10.25 24.44
CA GLU A 95 -1.74 10.31 25.75
C GLU A 95 -2.72 10.68 26.88
N ARG A 96 -3.70 11.56 26.60
CA ARG A 96 -4.66 12.03 27.59
C ARG A 96 -5.79 11.05 27.83
N SER A 97 -6.40 10.54 26.77
CA SER A 97 -7.52 9.60 26.86
C SER A 97 -7.09 8.15 27.02
N GLY A 98 -5.84 7.82 26.66
CA GLY A 98 -5.35 6.45 26.64
C GLY A 98 -5.91 5.59 25.50
N LEU A 99 -6.70 6.16 24.60
CA LEU A 99 -7.22 5.46 23.42
C LEU A 99 -6.08 5.10 22.47
N TYR A 100 -6.26 4.01 21.77
CA TYR A 100 -5.46 3.71 20.59
C TYR A 100 -6.13 4.26 19.35
N SER A 101 -5.37 4.74 18.40
CA SER A 101 -5.88 5.12 17.09
C SER A 101 -5.02 4.50 15.99
N GLY A 102 -5.57 4.37 14.82
CA GLY A 102 -4.86 3.86 13.67
C GLY A 102 -5.53 4.23 12.37
N LEU A 103 -4.79 4.01 11.31
CA LEU A 103 -5.25 4.25 9.95
C LEU A 103 -4.70 3.21 8.98
N ILE A 104 -5.42 3.06 7.88
CA ILE A 104 -4.97 2.42 6.66
C ILE A 104 -5.36 3.34 5.50
N ALA A 105 -4.49 3.49 4.54
CA ALA A 105 -4.68 4.43 3.44
C ALA A 105 -4.09 3.90 2.14
N ASP A 106 -4.69 4.32 1.04
CA ASP A 106 -4.22 4.13 -0.32
C ASP A 106 -4.27 5.45 -1.09
N VAL A 107 -3.18 5.78 -1.74
CA VAL A 107 -3.01 7.00 -2.52
C VAL A 107 -3.18 6.71 -4.00
N SER A 108 -4.05 7.49 -4.68
CA SER A 108 -4.24 7.40 -6.12
C SER A 108 -2.93 7.52 -6.89
N GLY A 109 -2.71 6.62 -7.85
CA GLY A 109 -1.48 6.52 -8.63
C GLY A 109 -0.48 5.52 -8.04
N LYS A 110 0.72 5.43 -8.62
CA LYS A 110 1.69 4.38 -8.26
C LYS A 110 3.12 4.90 -8.24
N GLY A 111 3.96 4.27 -7.41
CA GLY A 111 5.38 4.56 -7.34
C GLY A 111 5.73 5.83 -6.57
N ALA A 112 6.79 6.53 -6.99
CA ALA A 112 7.35 7.64 -6.21
C ALA A 112 6.39 8.82 -5.93
N PRO A 113 5.53 9.29 -6.86
CA PRO A 113 4.57 10.34 -6.55
C PRO A 113 3.59 9.93 -5.45
N ALA A 114 3.01 8.73 -5.54
CA ALA A 114 2.09 8.21 -4.53
C ALA A 114 2.78 8.04 -3.16
N ALA A 115 4.00 7.51 -3.15
CA ALA A 115 4.79 7.35 -1.92
C ALA A 115 5.11 8.70 -1.23
N LEU A 116 5.40 9.75 -1.99
CA LEU A 116 5.62 11.11 -1.45
C LEU A 116 4.33 11.69 -0.86
N TYR A 117 3.20 11.47 -1.52
CA TYR A 117 1.91 11.92 -1.02
C TYR A 117 1.50 11.16 0.25
N ALA A 118 1.75 9.84 0.31
CA ALA A 118 1.59 9.02 1.51
C ALA A 118 2.43 9.53 2.68
N ALA A 119 3.71 9.85 2.44
CA ALA A 119 4.59 10.41 3.46
C ALA A 119 4.11 11.79 3.97
N LEU A 120 3.61 12.65 3.06
CA LEU A 120 3.00 13.93 3.45
C LEU A 120 1.77 13.71 4.34
N ALA A 121 0.87 12.81 3.93
CA ALA A 121 -0.35 12.51 4.68
C ALA A 121 -0.05 11.94 6.07
N SER A 122 0.87 10.96 6.15
CA SER A 122 1.34 10.39 7.43
C SER A 122 1.91 11.48 8.36
N GLY A 123 2.74 12.39 7.84
CA GLY A 123 3.28 13.51 8.61
C GLY A 123 2.20 14.48 9.11
N ILE A 124 1.16 14.74 8.30
CA ILE A 124 0.02 15.58 8.71
C ILE A 124 -0.76 14.90 9.82
N VAL A 125 -1.10 13.60 9.67
CA VAL A 125 -1.81 12.84 10.72
C VAL A 125 -1.00 12.83 12.01
N GLY A 126 0.30 12.49 11.95
CA GLY A 126 1.18 12.49 13.11
C GLY A 126 1.18 13.83 13.86
N SER A 127 1.13 14.96 13.15
CA SER A 127 1.04 16.30 13.76
C SER A 127 -0.32 16.60 14.44
N MET A 128 -1.35 15.83 14.12
CA MET A 128 -2.70 16.02 14.66
C MET A 128 -3.04 15.06 15.82
N VAL A 129 -2.23 14.03 16.05
CA VAL A 129 -2.46 12.99 17.06
C VAL A 129 -2.67 13.58 18.46
N ASP A 130 -1.88 14.59 18.84
CA ASP A 130 -1.96 15.24 20.14
C ASP A 130 -3.30 15.98 20.39
N ASN A 131 -4.07 16.25 19.33
CA ASN A 131 -5.41 16.84 19.48
C ASN A 131 -6.47 15.82 19.88
N GLU A 132 -6.16 14.52 19.83
CA GLU A 132 -7.04 13.40 20.18
C GLU A 132 -8.42 13.50 19.50
N LEU A 133 -8.41 13.78 18.21
CA LEU A 133 -9.61 13.92 17.40
C LEU A 133 -10.30 12.56 17.24
N ASN A 134 -11.63 12.55 17.28
CA ASN A 134 -12.37 11.37 16.87
C ASN A 134 -12.21 11.09 15.36
N PRO A 135 -12.55 9.90 14.86
CA PRO A 135 -12.30 9.53 13.46
C PRO A 135 -12.89 10.50 12.43
N GLN A 136 -14.11 10.95 12.62
CA GLN A 136 -14.78 11.93 11.74
C GLN A 136 -14.03 13.26 11.70
N GLN A 137 -13.65 13.77 12.86
CA GLN A 137 -12.92 15.03 12.99
C GLN A 137 -11.53 14.93 12.35
N MET A 138 -10.85 13.79 12.54
CA MET A 138 -9.55 13.53 11.94
C MET A 138 -9.64 13.56 10.40
N LEU A 139 -10.60 12.83 9.80
CA LEU A 139 -10.78 12.84 8.35
C LEU A 139 -11.13 14.23 7.82
N THR A 140 -11.98 14.98 8.51
CA THR A 140 -12.35 16.35 8.13
C THR A 140 -11.14 17.30 8.16
N ALA A 141 -10.31 17.22 9.20
CA ALA A 141 -9.11 18.04 9.34
C ALA A 141 -8.04 17.68 8.29
N LEU A 142 -7.85 16.38 8.09
CA LEU A 142 -6.92 15.85 7.09
C LEU A 142 -7.34 16.22 5.67
N ASN A 143 -8.63 16.09 5.33
CA ASN A 143 -9.17 16.51 4.03
C ASN A 143 -8.88 17.97 3.73
N ARG A 144 -9.15 18.87 4.67
CA ARG A 144 -8.86 20.31 4.53
C ARG A 144 -7.37 20.58 4.30
N SER A 145 -6.50 19.83 4.99
CA SER A 145 -5.06 20.00 4.88
C SER A 145 -4.53 19.49 3.55
N LEU A 146 -5.03 18.35 3.07
CA LEU A 146 -4.67 17.77 1.78
C LEU A 146 -5.23 18.60 0.62
N PHE A 147 -6.50 18.97 0.64
CA PHE A 147 -7.12 19.77 -0.43
C PHE A 147 -6.38 21.10 -0.71
N ARG A 148 -5.78 21.71 0.32
CA ARG A 148 -5.01 22.96 0.19
C ARG A 148 -3.62 22.75 -0.41
N ARG A 149 -3.05 21.56 -0.35
CA ARG A 149 -1.63 21.28 -0.65
C ARG A 149 -1.44 20.27 -1.78
N ALA A 150 -2.46 19.45 -2.04
CA ALA A 150 -2.36 18.42 -3.07
C ALA A 150 -2.31 19.03 -4.48
N PRO A 151 -1.53 18.46 -5.38
CA PRO A 151 -1.73 18.64 -6.81
C PRO A 151 -3.13 18.16 -7.19
N ASP A 152 -3.78 18.84 -8.14
CA ASP A 152 -5.17 18.60 -8.57
C ASP A 152 -5.46 17.15 -9.05
N GLU A 153 -4.43 16.32 -9.20
CA GLU A 153 -4.52 14.97 -9.76
C GLU A 153 -4.45 13.85 -8.71
N HIS A 154 -4.19 14.17 -7.42
CA HIS A 154 -4.01 13.15 -6.38
C HIS A 154 -5.08 13.25 -5.30
N PHE A 155 -5.67 12.11 -4.99
CA PHE A 155 -6.57 11.91 -3.86
C PHE A 155 -6.13 10.66 -3.07
N MET A 156 -6.72 10.46 -1.93
CA MET A 156 -6.38 9.34 -1.07
C MET A 156 -7.65 8.74 -0.48
N THR A 157 -7.75 7.43 -0.49
CA THR A 157 -8.72 6.70 0.31
C THR A 157 -8.10 6.37 1.66
N LEU A 158 -8.90 6.46 2.75
CA LEU A 158 -8.39 6.23 4.09
C LEU A 158 -9.51 5.80 5.05
N ALA A 159 -9.23 4.79 5.87
CA ALA A 159 -10.01 4.51 7.06
C ALA A 159 -9.20 4.91 8.30
N TYR A 160 -9.81 5.72 9.17
CA TYR A 160 -9.26 6.09 10.47
C TYR A 160 -10.14 5.53 11.57
N PHE A 161 -9.53 5.00 12.62
CA PHE A 161 -10.27 4.42 13.73
C PHE A 161 -9.63 4.76 15.07
N THR A 162 -10.46 4.73 16.13
CA THR A 162 -10.03 4.74 17.52
C THR A 162 -10.54 3.50 18.25
N TRP A 163 -9.75 3.00 19.19
CA TRP A 163 -10.05 1.85 20.02
C TRP A 163 -9.99 2.23 21.50
N ASP A 164 -11.11 2.03 22.19
CA ASP A 164 -11.22 2.15 23.64
C ASP A 164 -11.07 0.75 24.26
N ASP A 165 -9.92 0.50 24.86
CA ASP A 165 -9.56 -0.81 25.40
C ASP A 165 -10.32 -1.16 26.68
N GLU A 166 -10.77 -0.15 27.45
CA GLU A 166 -11.52 -0.35 28.69
C GLU A 166 -12.98 -0.71 28.40
N ASN A 167 -13.57 -0.04 27.41
CA ASN A 167 -14.96 -0.21 27.06
C ASN A 167 -15.20 -1.16 25.87
N LEU A 168 -14.14 -1.68 25.24
CA LEU A 168 -14.16 -2.51 24.01
C LEU A 168 -14.97 -1.82 22.89
N VAL A 169 -14.71 -0.54 22.66
CA VAL A 169 -15.42 0.23 21.64
C VAL A 169 -14.46 0.59 20.50
N LEU A 170 -14.84 0.22 19.29
CA LEU A 170 -14.25 0.73 18.06
C LEU A 170 -15.09 1.87 17.53
N GLU A 171 -14.48 2.98 17.19
CA GLU A 171 -15.08 4.02 16.38
C GLU A 171 -14.28 4.16 15.08
N VAL A 172 -14.95 4.17 13.92
CA VAL A 172 -14.30 4.19 12.59
C VAL A 172 -15.00 5.16 11.67
N SER A 173 -14.21 5.92 10.88
CA SER A 173 -14.67 6.70 9.74
C SER A 173 -13.91 6.27 8.50
N ASN A 174 -14.57 6.27 7.34
CA ASN A 174 -14.03 5.79 6.08
C ASN A 174 -14.17 6.87 5.00
N ALA A 175 -13.08 7.17 4.34
CA ALA A 175 -12.97 8.10 3.22
C ALA A 175 -12.70 7.33 1.90
N GLY A 176 -13.61 6.47 1.50
CA GLY A 176 -13.59 5.80 0.19
C GLY A 176 -12.79 4.50 0.10
N LEU A 177 -12.21 3.98 1.19
CA LEU A 177 -11.64 2.62 1.20
C LEU A 177 -12.72 1.54 1.14
N PRO A 178 -12.39 0.30 0.72
CA PRO A 178 -13.28 -0.83 0.87
C PRO A 178 -13.80 -0.97 2.31
N GLU A 179 -15.08 -1.34 2.45
CA GLU A 179 -15.72 -1.50 3.75
C GLU A 179 -14.97 -2.52 4.61
N PRO A 180 -14.50 -2.17 5.82
CA PRO A 180 -13.85 -3.12 6.71
C PRO A 180 -14.80 -4.28 7.08
N LEU A 181 -14.23 -5.43 7.39
CA LEU A 181 -14.99 -6.62 7.77
C LEU A 181 -14.90 -6.85 9.28
N LEU A 182 -16.04 -7.21 9.88
CA LEU A 182 -16.14 -7.68 11.25
C LEU A 182 -16.59 -9.16 11.24
N TYR A 183 -15.75 -10.04 11.76
CA TYR A 183 -16.14 -11.41 12.12
C TYR A 183 -16.64 -11.44 13.55
N ARG A 184 -17.83 -11.96 13.76
CA ARG A 184 -18.46 -12.19 15.07
C ARG A 184 -19.29 -13.45 15.02
N ASN A 185 -19.10 -14.38 15.95
CA ASN A 185 -19.95 -15.56 16.17
C ASN A 185 -20.22 -16.40 14.90
N GLY A 186 -19.24 -16.55 14.01
CA GLY A 186 -19.37 -17.33 12.78
C GLY A 186 -19.95 -16.59 11.59
N GLU A 187 -20.20 -15.28 11.72
CA GLU A 187 -20.69 -14.42 10.65
C GLU A 187 -19.69 -13.32 10.33
N VAL A 188 -19.68 -12.87 9.06
CA VAL A 188 -18.88 -11.73 8.61
C VAL A 188 -19.81 -10.62 8.14
N GLN A 189 -19.65 -9.44 8.73
CA GLN A 189 -20.41 -8.23 8.42
C GLN A 189 -19.49 -7.17 7.84
N ARG A 190 -20.01 -6.33 6.95
CA ARG A 190 -19.31 -5.15 6.44
C ARG A 190 -19.64 -3.94 7.30
N LEU A 191 -18.61 -3.20 7.68
CA LEU A 191 -18.74 -1.97 8.46
C LEU A 191 -18.90 -0.79 7.52
N ARG A 192 -20.12 -0.28 7.41
CA ARG A 192 -20.45 0.80 6.49
C ARG A 192 -20.35 2.15 7.20
N ALA A 193 -19.31 2.90 6.85
CA ALA A 193 -19.19 4.32 7.19
C ALA A 193 -18.96 5.06 5.85
N HIS A 194 -19.85 5.98 5.53
CA HIS A 194 -19.79 6.66 4.23
C HIS A 194 -18.86 7.87 4.28
N GLY A 195 -18.12 8.07 3.20
CA GLY A 195 -17.25 9.22 2.98
C GLY A 195 -16.61 9.17 1.60
N VAL A 196 -16.28 10.34 1.07
CA VAL A 196 -15.59 10.49 -0.20
C VAL A 196 -14.08 10.49 0.01
N PRO A 197 -13.26 10.12 -0.98
CA PRO A 197 -11.81 10.19 -0.88
C PRO A 197 -11.31 11.57 -0.46
N LEU A 198 -10.23 11.59 0.31
CA LEU A 198 -9.60 12.80 0.82
C LEU A 198 -8.90 13.57 -0.30
N GLY A 199 -8.98 14.90 -0.27
CA GLY A 199 -8.33 15.78 -1.24
C GLY A 199 -9.14 16.05 -2.51
N LEU A 200 -10.26 15.35 -2.75
CA LEU A 200 -11.11 15.55 -3.93
C LEU A 200 -12.05 16.76 -3.82
N PHE A 201 -12.64 16.96 -2.66
CA PHE A 201 -13.65 18.00 -2.43
C PHE A 201 -13.28 18.85 -1.22
N ALA A 202 -13.38 20.17 -1.36
CA ALA A 202 -13.08 21.11 -0.25
C ALA A 202 -13.97 20.88 0.97
N GLU A 203 -15.26 20.64 0.72
CA GLU A 203 -16.28 20.41 1.74
C GLU A 203 -16.77 18.97 1.63
N ALA A 204 -16.03 18.06 2.26
CA ALA A 204 -16.39 16.65 2.36
C ALA A 204 -16.92 16.35 3.77
N GLU A 205 -17.99 15.59 3.83
CA GLU A 205 -18.58 15.09 5.07
C GLU A 205 -18.20 13.61 5.24
N TYR A 206 -17.90 13.23 6.49
CA TYR A 206 -17.55 11.88 6.87
C TYR A 206 -18.46 11.40 7.98
N GLU A 207 -18.91 10.17 7.87
CA GLU A 207 -19.68 9.51 8.93
C GLU A 207 -18.74 8.79 9.89
N SER A 208 -19.15 8.67 11.15
CA SER A 208 -18.49 7.83 12.15
C SER A 208 -19.40 6.69 12.54
N LEU A 209 -18.89 5.48 12.54
CA LEU A 209 -19.57 4.27 12.99
C LEU A 209 -18.96 3.84 14.32
N ARG A 210 -19.79 3.71 15.36
CA ARG A 210 -19.36 3.22 16.67
C ARG A 210 -19.86 1.80 16.89
N ILE A 211 -18.96 0.92 17.29
CA ILE A 211 -19.19 -0.51 17.41
C ILE A 211 -18.79 -0.95 18.81
N GLN A 212 -19.74 -1.52 19.54
CA GLN A 212 -19.44 -2.28 20.75
C GLN A 212 -18.88 -3.62 20.34
N CYS A 213 -17.61 -3.85 20.60
CA CYS A 213 -16.94 -5.10 20.30
C CYS A 213 -17.09 -6.12 21.45
N GLU A 214 -16.91 -7.39 21.10
CA GLU A 214 -16.99 -8.51 22.02
C GLU A 214 -15.69 -9.34 21.92
N ARG A 215 -15.35 -10.06 22.96
CA ARG A 215 -14.21 -10.99 22.92
C ARG A 215 -14.41 -12.05 21.84
N GLY A 216 -13.38 -12.24 21.05
CA GLY A 216 -13.42 -13.14 19.89
C GLY A 216 -13.73 -12.43 18.56
N ASP A 217 -14.19 -11.18 18.60
CA ASP A 217 -14.34 -10.37 17.39
C ASP A 217 -13.01 -10.23 16.66
N THR A 218 -13.10 -10.23 15.35
CA THR A 218 -11.95 -9.93 14.48
C THR A 218 -12.35 -8.88 13.46
N LEU A 219 -11.61 -7.80 13.42
CA LEU A 219 -11.77 -6.69 12.47
C LEU A 219 -10.69 -6.80 11.41
N LEU A 220 -11.06 -6.64 10.15
CA LEU A 220 -10.15 -6.68 9.01
C LEU A 220 -10.32 -5.41 8.18
N PHE A 221 -9.27 -4.60 8.12
CA PHE A 221 -9.16 -3.47 7.23
C PHE A 221 -8.23 -3.86 6.07
N TYR A 222 -8.51 -3.40 4.87
CA TYR A 222 -7.74 -3.75 3.68
C TYR A 222 -7.90 -2.68 2.59
N THR A 223 -6.90 -2.59 1.71
CA THR A 223 -6.95 -1.75 0.51
C THR A 223 -7.55 -2.53 -0.67
N ASP A 224 -7.96 -1.81 -1.71
CA ASP A 224 -8.59 -2.41 -2.89
C ASP A 224 -7.67 -3.38 -3.64
N GLY A 225 -6.34 -3.14 -3.65
CA GLY A 225 -5.38 -4.05 -4.26
C GLY A 225 -5.42 -5.49 -3.71
N VAL A 226 -5.98 -5.70 -2.50
CA VAL A 226 -6.20 -7.05 -1.97
C VAL A 226 -7.34 -7.75 -2.69
N VAL A 227 -8.46 -7.07 -2.90
CA VAL A 227 -9.68 -7.66 -3.48
C VAL A 227 -9.74 -7.56 -5.00
N GLU A 228 -9.02 -6.61 -5.59
CA GLU A 228 -8.91 -6.42 -7.04
C GLU A 228 -7.75 -7.21 -7.66
N THR A 229 -7.00 -7.97 -6.86
CA THR A 229 -6.01 -8.91 -7.41
C THR A 229 -6.68 -9.92 -8.34
N VAL A 230 -6.23 -9.97 -9.59
CA VAL A 230 -6.81 -10.82 -10.63
C VAL A 230 -6.08 -12.17 -10.79
N ASP A 231 -6.82 -13.18 -11.21
CA ASP A 231 -6.27 -14.45 -11.66
C ASP A 231 -5.88 -14.41 -13.16
N ALA A 232 -5.39 -15.52 -13.70
CA ALA A 232 -5.01 -15.65 -15.12
C ALA A 232 -6.20 -15.47 -16.11
N THR A 233 -7.43 -15.36 -15.61
CA THR A 233 -8.66 -15.13 -16.39
C THR A 233 -9.26 -13.75 -16.17
N ASP A 234 -8.49 -12.79 -15.61
CA ASP A 234 -8.91 -11.44 -15.26
C ASP A 234 -10.09 -11.39 -14.26
N LYS A 235 -10.18 -12.38 -13.37
CA LYS A 235 -11.21 -12.42 -12.34
C LYS A 235 -10.63 -11.98 -11.02
N ASP A 236 -11.25 -10.97 -10.40
CA ASP A 236 -10.87 -10.45 -9.07
C ASP A 236 -10.94 -11.51 -7.97
N PHE A 237 -10.06 -11.38 -6.99
CA PHE A 237 -10.15 -12.13 -5.74
C PHE A 237 -11.49 -11.89 -5.05
N GLY A 238 -11.86 -10.64 -4.88
CA GLY A 238 -13.16 -10.19 -4.42
C GLY A 238 -13.41 -10.35 -2.91
N THR A 239 -14.28 -9.50 -2.39
CA THR A 239 -14.62 -9.45 -0.95
C THR A 239 -15.22 -10.77 -0.42
N GLN A 240 -15.89 -11.56 -1.29
CA GLN A 240 -16.47 -12.84 -0.85
C GLN A 240 -15.41 -13.86 -0.45
N ARG A 241 -14.32 -13.97 -1.24
CA ARG A 241 -13.18 -14.84 -0.88
C ARG A 241 -12.48 -14.35 0.37
N LEU A 242 -12.30 -13.04 0.51
CA LEU A 242 -11.73 -12.44 1.71
C LEU A 242 -12.59 -12.75 2.96
N SER A 243 -13.92 -12.63 2.85
CA SER A 243 -14.85 -13.04 3.93
C SER A 243 -14.72 -14.52 4.29
N ASN A 244 -14.55 -15.41 3.31
CA ASN A 244 -14.35 -16.83 3.54
C ASN A 244 -13.02 -17.12 4.27
N VAL A 245 -11.97 -16.34 3.98
CA VAL A 245 -10.70 -16.42 4.75
C VAL A 245 -10.98 -16.09 6.20
N LEU A 246 -11.70 -14.99 6.48
CA LEU A 246 -11.99 -14.55 7.83
C LEU A 246 -12.87 -15.55 8.59
N LEU A 247 -13.85 -16.19 7.93
CA LEU A 247 -14.66 -17.28 8.49
C LEU A 247 -13.81 -18.50 8.87
N SER A 248 -12.81 -18.83 8.06
CA SER A 248 -11.91 -19.97 8.33
C SER A 248 -10.83 -19.66 9.37
N ALA A 249 -10.66 -18.38 9.71
CA ALA A 249 -9.61 -17.91 10.62
C ALA A 249 -10.03 -17.91 12.10
N ASN A 250 -11.20 -18.45 12.43
CA ASN A 250 -11.66 -18.55 13.81
C ASN A 250 -10.64 -19.31 14.69
N GLY A 251 -10.28 -18.72 15.83
CA GLY A 251 -9.30 -19.29 16.77
C GLY A 251 -7.84 -18.90 16.50
N TYR A 252 -7.50 -18.35 15.35
CA TYR A 252 -6.15 -17.85 15.07
C TYR A 252 -5.92 -16.44 15.63
N ASP A 253 -4.66 -16.09 15.84
CA ASP A 253 -4.25 -14.74 16.20
C ASP A 253 -4.24 -13.78 14.98
N SER A 254 -4.10 -12.50 15.25
CA SER A 254 -4.12 -11.47 14.20
C SER A 254 -2.98 -11.64 13.18
N ALA A 255 -1.80 -12.11 13.59
CA ALA A 255 -0.67 -12.32 12.69
C ALA A 255 -0.97 -13.44 11.69
N ARG A 256 -1.48 -14.57 12.19
CA ARG A 256 -1.85 -15.70 11.32
C ARG A 256 -2.99 -15.34 10.36
N ILE A 257 -3.94 -14.52 10.80
CA ILE A 257 -5.03 -14.04 9.93
C ILE A 257 -4.47 -13.22 8.76
N VAL A 258 -3.55 -12.28 9.01
CA VAL A 258 -2.89 -11.51 7.95
C VAL A 258 -2.15 -12.44 6.98
N GLU A 259 -1.38 -13.40 7.49
CA GLU A 259 -0.69 -14.38 6.65
C GLU A 259 -1.66 -15.18 5.76
N MET A 260 -2.77 -15.69 6.33
CA MET A 260 -3.79 -16.44 5.59
C MET A 260 -4.40 -15.61 4.46
N VAL A 261 -4.63 -14.31 4.67
CA VAL A 261 -5.14 -13.44 3.59
C VAL A 261 -4.14 -13.41 2.43
N PHE A 262 -2.85 -13.14 2.70
CA PHE A 262 -1.84 -13.09 1.65
C PHE A 262 -1.58 -14.45 1.00
N GLU A 263 -1.64 -15.55 1.74
CA GLU A 263 -1.57 -16.91 1.18
C GLU A 263 -2.69 -17.13 0.15
N ARG A 264 -3.94 -16.78 0.49
CA ARG A 264 -5.09 -16.95 -0.40
C ARG A 264 -5.09 -16.01 -1.60
N VAL A 265 -4.63 -14.77 -1.42
CA VAL A 265 -4.44 -13.83 -2.53
C VAL A 265 -3.38 -14.35 -3.49
N ASN A 266 -2.25 -14.82 -2.98
CA ASN A 266 -1.17 -15.40 -3.81
C ASN A 266 -1.59 -16.69 -4.53
N GLU A 267 -2.35 -17.57 -3.87
CA GLU A 267 -2.94 -18.76 -4.48
C GLU A 267 -3.89 -18.40 -5.63
N HIS A 268 -4.66 -17.33 -5.49
CA HIS A 268 -5.57 -16.85 -6.52
C HIS A 268 -4.81 -16.28 -7.73
N CYS A 269 -3.81 -15.45 -7.48
CA CYS A 269 -3.00 -14.76 -8.50
C CYS A 269 -2.17 -15.71 -9.38
N GLN A 270 -1.84 -16.94 -8.92
CA GLN A 270 -1.07 -17.96 -9.65
C GLN A 270 0.18 -17.42 -10.38
N CYS A 271 0.98 -16.58 -9.73
CA CYS A 271 2.20 -15.96 -10.26
C CYS A 271 2.01 -14.78 -11.23
N ALA A 272 0.82 -14.18 -11.36
CA ALA A 272 0.72 -12.87 -11.97
C ALA A 272 1.44 -11.82 -11.10
N MET A 273 2.05 -10.80 -11.71
CA MET A 273 2.65 -9.71 -10.93
C MET A 273 1.53 -8.93 -10.21
N ASN A 274 1.76 -8.56 -8.95
CA ASN A 274 0.88 -7.63 -8.26
C ASN A 274 0.76 -6.35 -9.06
N THR A 275 -0.46 -6.01 -9.42
CA THR A 275 -0.75 -4.81 -10.20
C THR A 275 -0.95 -3.59 -9.31
N ASP A 276 -1.29 -3.79 -8.03
CA ASP A 276 -1.50 -2.74 -7.05
C ASP A 276 -0.90 -3.05 -5.68
N ASP A 277 -0.70 -2.01 -4.86
CA ASP A 277 -0.24 -2.14 -3.49
C ASP A 277 -1.32 -2.89 -2.67
N GLN A 278 -0.89 -3.72 -1.74
CA GLN A 278 -1.78 -4.55 -0.94
C GLN A 278 -1.49 -4.33 0.54
N THR A 279 -2.47 -3.83 1.27
CA THR A 279 -2.34 -3.62 2.71
C THR A 279 -3.49 -4.27 3.46
N VAL A 280 -3.15 -4.95 4.55
CA VAL A 280 -4.11 -5.61 5.44
C VAL A 280 -3.76 -5.30 6.88
N ILE A 281 -4.76 -4.94 7.67
CA ILE A 281 -4.70 -4.86 9.14
C ILE A 281 -5.73 -5.81 9.72
N ALA A 282 -5.31 -6.75 10.57
CA ALA A 282 -6.20 -7.57 11.38
C ALA A 282 -6.10 -7.14 12.85
N MET A 283 -7.25 -6.90 13.47
CA MET A 283 -7.38 -6.55 14.89
C MET A 283 -8.28 -7.60 15.56
N LYS A 284 -7.77 -8.26 16.58
CA LYS A 284 -8.49 -9.30 17.32
C LYS A 284 -8.76 -8.86 18.75
N VAL A 285 -10.02 -8.96 19.17
CA VAL A 285 -10.44 -8.68 20.54
C VAL A 285 -10.22 -9.97 21.38
N VAL A 286 -9.39 -9.88 22.43
CA VAL A 286 -8.93 -10.99 23.26
C VAL A 286 -9.45 -10.95 24.69
#